data_00853e39f86bdd72836b8d67ba164e4e
#
_entry.id   00853e39f86bdd72836b8d67ba164e4e
#
_cell.length_a   1.000
_cell.length_b   1.000
_cell.length_c   1.000
_cell.angle_alpha   90.00
_cell.angle_beta   90.00
_cell.angle_gamma   90.00
#
_symmetry.space_group_name_H-M   'P 1'
#
loop_
_entity.id
_entity.type
_entity.pdbx_description
1 polymer ?
#
loop_
_entity_poly.entity_id
_entity_poly.type
_entity_poly.pdbx_seq_one_letter_code
_entity_poly.pdbx_strand_id
1 'polypeptide(L)'
;MPPSSTILDRSLAPDGERKIEWVAQHAHTLNSFARSRLSDGSLRGRRIAIAVHLEAKTAYLAWLFREAGAEVAVTGSNPFSTQDDVCAALVGRGLIVHAVHGADPKAFDEHLLATLDFGPDLIVDDGAELVTRLHQHRRDLLPAVRGASEETTSGILRLRAMEREGALEIPVIAANDARCKHLFDNRYGTGQSTLTAILAATNLLLAGKTVVVAGYGWVGQGLALYCRGFGARVVVVETDPFKGLEAASNGFEVRPMAEAAPVGDVFLTGTGSIGILRREHFEAMKDGALLANSGNYAHEIDVGALSKLAVEEREARRHVTEYVLPDGRRIHLLAQGALVNIAASDGHPVEIMDLSFSVQALSIHHLANHATELAPGVHALPADVDEAIARARLELLGMRLEETTPEQQDYARSWR
;
A
#
# COMPACT_ATOMS: atom_id res chain seq x y z
N MET A 1 -15.44 -27.25 -13.84
CA MET A 1 -15.29 -27.34 -12.38
C MET A 1 -15.13 -25.90 -11.89
N PRO A 2 -15.67 -25.50 -10.73
CA PRO A 2 -15.30 -24.20 -10.20
C PRO A 2 -13.79 -24.14 -10.05
N PRO A 3 -13.14 -22.99 -10.33
CA PRO A 3 -11.70 -22.86 -10.21
C PRO A 3 -11.27 -23.23 -8.78
N SER A 4 -10.29 -24.11 -8.66
CA SER A 4 -9.77 -24.59 -7.38
C SER A 4 -8.81 -23.53 -6.82
N SER A 5 -8.97 -23.15 -5.56
CA SER A 5 -8.03 -22.27 -4.87
C SER A 5 -6.65 -22.91 -4.69
N THR A 6 -5.59 -22.11 -4.76
CA THR A 6 -4.20 -22.49 -4.47
C THR A 6 -3.75 -21.75 -3.22
N ILE A 7 -3.77 -22.43 -2.08
CA ILE A 7 -3.36 -21.91 -0.77
C ILE A 7 -2.48 -22.93 -0.04
N LEU A 8 -1.75 -22.47 0.98
CA LEU A 8 -0.83 -23.33 1.73
C LEU A 8 -1.57 -24.45 2.50
N ASP A 9 -2.49 -24.09 3.39
CA ASP A 9 -3.19 -25.02 4.28
C ASP A 9 -4.54 -24.47 4.74
N ARG A 10 -5.62 -25.21 4.49
CA ARG A 10 -6.99 -24.86 4.90
C ARG A 10 -7.21 -24.89 6.42
N SER A 11 -6.40 -25.66 7.15
CA SER A 11 -6.52 -25.80 8.61
C SER A 11 -6.19 -24.51 9.37
N LEU A 12 -5.52 -23.55 8.72
CA LEU A 12 -5.18 -22.23 9.28
C LEU A 12 -6.38 -21.29 9.37
N ALA A 13 -7.52 -21.61 8.76
CA ALA A 13 -8.69 -20.73 8.68
C ALA A 13 -9.16 -20.13 10.02
N PRO A 14 -9.18 -20.83 11.17
CA PRO A 14 -9.64 -20.24 12.43
C PRO A 14 -8.83 -19.02 12.89
N ASP A 15 -7.53 -18.97 12.59
CA ASP A 15 -6.68 -17.82 12.94
C ASP A 15 -6.98 -16.63 12.02
N GLY A 16 -7.12 -16.88 10.71
CA GLY A 16 -7.51 -15.88 9.74
C GLY A 16 -8.92 -15.31 10.01
N GLU A 17 -9.89 -16.15 10.41
CA GLU A 17 -11.23 -15.70 10.78
C GLU A 17 -11.18 -14.68 11.93
N ARG A 18 -10.42 -14.96 12.99
CA ARG A 18 -10.28 -14.02 14.12
C ARG A 18 -9.69 -12.67 13.69
N LYS A 19 -8.73 -12.68 12.78
CA LYS A 19 -8.16 -11.45 12.22
C LYS A 19 -9.17 -10.66 11.39
N ILE A 20 -9.95 -11.34 10.54
CA ILE A 20 -10.99 -10.70 9.71
C ILE A 20 -12.12 -10.15 10.59
N GLU A 21 -12.54 -10.88 11.63
CA GLU A 21 -13.52 -10.42 12.60
C GLU A 21 -13.06 -9.18 13.36
N TRP A 22 -11.78 -9.11 13.73
CA TRP A 22 -11.20 -7.92 14.34
C TRP A 22 -11.28 -6.71 13.41
N VAL A 23 -10.98 -6.87 12.14
CA VAL A 23 -11.13 -5.81 11.14
C VAL A 23 -12.59 -5.38 11.02
N ALA A 24 -13.50 -6.34 10.93
CA ALA A 24 -14.95 -6.07 10.84
C ALA A 24 -15.46 -5.22 12.00
N GLN A 25 -14.92 -5.38 13.21
CA GLN A 25 -15.30 -4.60 14.38
C GLN A 25 -14.82 -3.14 14.33
N HIS A 26 -13.76 -2.83 13.58
CA HIS A 26 -13.10 -1.52 13.58
C HIS A 26 -13.23 -0.75 12.25
N ALA A 27 -13.70 -1.40 11.17
CA ALA A 27 -13.88 -0.80 9.86
C ALA A 27 -15.25 -0.10 9.73
N HIS A 28 -15.45 0.97 10.48
CA HIS A 28 -16.77 1.60 10.66
C HIS A 28 -17.32 2.27 9.39
N THR A 29 -16.46 2.88 8.57
CA THR A 29 -16.86 3.53 7.31
C THR A 29 -17.26 2.49 6.28
N LEU A 30 -16.49 1.41 6.16
CA LEU A 30 -16.83 0.25 5.33
C LEU A 30 -18.15 -0.38 5.75
N ASN A 31 -18.34 -0.59 7.07
CA ASN A 31 -19.54 -1.24 7.62
C ASN A 31 -20.82 -0.47 7.40
N SER A 32 -20.78 0.84 7.46
CA SER A 32 -21.95 1.71 7.33
C SER A 32 -22.07 2.28 5.92
N PHE A 33 -21.21 3.23 5.58
CA PHE A 33 -21.33 4.03 4.36
C PHE A 33 -21.04 3.22 3.09
N ALA A 34 -19.89 2.54 2.99
CA ALA A 34 -19.54 1.79 1.77
C ALA A 34 -20.51 0.61 1.57
N ARG A 35 -20.79 -0.19 2.60
CA ARG A 35 -21.74 -1.31 2.54
C ARG A 35 -23.13 -0.84 2.07
N SER A 36 -23.63 0.29 2.56
CA SER A 36 -24.89 0.88 2.13
C SER A 36 -24.92 1.16 0.63
N ARG A 37 -23.84 1.72 0.08
CA ARG A 37 -23.71 2.01 -1.35
C ARG A 37 -23.64 0.74 -2.21
N LEU A 38 -22.89 -0.26 -1.74
CA LEU A 38 -22.76 -1.55 -2.43
C LEU A 38 -24.06 -2.38 -2.43
N SER A 39 -25.04 -2.02 -1.59
CA SER A 39 -26.30 -2.77 -1.45
C SER A 39 -27.34 -2.44 -2.53
N ASP A 40 -27.03 -1.60 -3.51
CA ASP A 40 -27.93 -1.20 -4.61
C ASP A 40 -28.15 -2.30 -5.67
N GLY A 41 -27.41 -3.40 -5.58
CA GLY A 41 -27.49 -4.54 -6.48
C GLY A 41 -26.62 -4.43 -7.74
N SER A 42 -25.85 -3.34 -7.92
CA SER A 42 -24.98 -3.13 -9.08
C SER A 42 -23.85 -4.18 -9.22
N LEU A 43 -23.46 -4.79 -8.09
CA LEU A 43 -22.42 -5.82 -8.03
C LEU A 43 -22.99 -7.26 -8.12
N ARG A 44 -24.29 -7.45 -8.16
CA ARG A 44 -24.89 -8.80 -8.21
C ARG A 44 -24.48 -9.53 -9.50
N GLY A 45 -23.85 -10.69 -9.33
CA GLY A 45 -23.35 -11.51 -10.43
C GLY A 45 -22.14 -10.95 -11.16
N ARG A 46 -21.53 -9.86 -10.67
CA ARG A 46 -20.25 -9.36 -11.17
C ARG A 46 -19.12 -10.25 -10.67
N ARG A 47 -18.07 -10.34 -11.47
CA ARG A 47 -16.86 -11.10 -11.16
C ARG A 47 -15.74 -10.11 -10.87
N ILE A 48 -15.26 -10.10 -9.63
CA ILE A 48 -14.24 -9.16 -9.15
C ILE A 48 -12.95 -9.93 -8.87
N ALA A 49 -11.84 -9.54 -9.53
CA ALA A 49 -10.50 -10.01 -9.19
C ALA A 49 -9.82 -8.98 -8.30
N ILE A 50 -9.14 -9.43 -7.26
CA ILE A 50 -8.42 -8.59 -6.30
C ILE A 50 -6.97 -9.04 -6.21
N ALA A 51 -6.02 -8.12 -6.45
CA ALA A 51 -4.60 -8.28 -6.16
C ALA A 51 -4.13 -7.08 -5.34
N VAL A 52 -4.22 -7.20 -4.03
CA VAL A 52 -3.74 -6.23 -3.03
C VAL A 52 -2.98 -7.01 -1.97
N HIS A 53 -2.19 -6.37 -1.12
CA HIS A 53 -1.54 -7.06 0.00
C HIS A 53 -2.56 -7.94 0.74
N LEU A 54 -2.41 -9.29 0.64
CA LEU A 54 -3.45 -10.20 1.11
C LEU A 54 -3.29 -10.50 2.61
N GLU A 55 -3.90 -9.62 3.39
CA GLU A 55 -4.01 -9.68 4.84
C GLU A 55 -5.47 -9.40 5.27
N ALA A 56 -5.74 -9.33 6.56
CA ALA A 56 -7.12 -9.34 7.09
C ALA A 56 -8.01 -8.19 6.58
N LYS A 57 -7.44 -6.99 6.33
CA LYS A 57 -8.22 -5.83 5.86
C LYS A 57 -8.64 -6.00 4.41
N THR A 58 -7.72 -6.49 3.55
CA THR A 58 -8.02 -6.86 2.16
C THR A 58 -9.05 -8.00 2.11
N ALA A 59 -8.92 -8.98 2.98
CA ALA A 59 -9.90 -10.06 3.08
C ALA A 59 -11.29 -9.54 3.45
N TYR A 60 -11.35 -8.55 4.33
CA TYR A 60 -12.64 -7.94 4.70
C TYR A 60 -13.26 -7.17 3.54
N LEU A 61 -12.50 -6.42 2.77
CA LEU A 61 -12.98 -5.77 1.53
C LEU A 61 -13.53 -6.81 0.54
N ALA A 62 -12.77 -7.89 0.29
CA ALA A 62 -13.20 -8.98 -0.59
C ALA A 62 -14.52 -9.62 -0.12
N TRP A 63 -14.67 -9.80 1.19
CA TRP A 63 -15.91 -10.29 1.79
C TRP A 63 -17.09 -9.34 1.58
N LEU A 64 -16.89 -8.03 1.70
CA LEU A 64 -17.95 -7.04 1.45
C LEU A 64 -18.45 -7.09 0.00
N PHE A 65 -17.58 -7.26 -0.98
CA PHE A 65 -18.03 -7.48 -2.36
C PHE A 65 -18.82 -8.78 -2.52
N ARG A 66 -18.39 -9.84 -1.85
CA ARG A 66 -19.12 -11.12 -1.84
C ARG A 66 -20.52 -10.97 -1.23
N GLU A 67 -20.66 -10.24 -0.12
CA GLU A 67 -21.95 -9.92 0.50
C GLU A 67 -22.84 -9.05 -0.40
N ALA A 68 -22.26 -8.16 -1.20
CA ALA A 68 -22.97 -7.36 -2.19
C ALA A 68 -23.42 -8.18 -3.42
N GLY A 69 -23.12 -9.49 -3.44
CA GLY A 69 -23.58 -10.42 -4.48
C GLY A 69 -22.59 -10.65 -5.62
N ALA A 70 -21.36 -10.15 -5.51
CA ALA A 70 -20.32 -10.44 -6.48
C ALA A 70 -19.74 -11.86 -6.28
N GLU A 71 -19.19 -12.42 -7.35
CA GLU A 71 -18.22 -13.52 -7.29
C GLU A 71 -16.83 -12.93 -7.16
N VAL A 72 -15.98 -13.46 -6.28
CA VAL A 72 -14.70 -12.82 -5.96
C VAL A 72 -13.57 -13.83 -6.02
N ALA A 73 -12.50 -13.49 -6.77
CA ALA A 73 -11.21 -14.17 -6.77
C ALA A 73 -10.13 -13.25 -6.23
N VAL A 74 -9.27 -13.77 -5.36
CA VAL A 74 -8.27 -12.97 -4.62
C VAL A 74 -6.89 -13.56 -4.76
N THR A 75 -5.91 -12.69 -4.95
CA THR A 75 -4.49 -13.01 -4.82
C THR A 75 -3.77 -11.89 -4.04
N GLY A 76 -2.51 -12.10 -3.65
CA GLY A 76 -1.67 -11.05 -3.09
C GLY A 76 -0.97 -10.25 -4.18
N SER A 77 -0.75 -8.95 -3.96
CA SER A 77 0.12 -8.13 -4.81
C SER A 77 1.62 -8.32 -4.48
N ASN A 78 1.92 -8.94 -3.34
CA ASN A 78 3.27 -9.24 -2.89
C ASN A 78 3.28 -10.54 -2.05
N PRO A 79 4.10 -11.56 -2.40
CA PRO A 79 4.13 -12.83 -1.67
C PRO A 79 4.54 -12.68 -0.21
N PHE A 80 5.44 -11.74 0.12
CA PHE A 80 5.93 -11.57 1.49
C PHE A 80 4.92 -10.86 2.42
N SER A 81 3.87 -10.25 1.86
CA SER A 81 2.76 -9.65 2.61
C SER A 81 1.53 -10.55 2.70
N THR A 82 1.54 -11.68 2.02
CA THR A 82 0.45 -12.66 2.04
C THR A 82 0.38 -13.35 3.41
N GLN A 83 -0.82 -13.49 3.97
CA GLN A 83 -1.07 -14.21 5.22
C GLN A 83 -1.85 -15.49 4.92
N ASP A 84 -1.22 -16.66 5.11
CA ASP A 84 -1.80 -17.97 4.73
C ASP A 84 -3.07 -18.33 5.53
N ASP A 85 -3.15 -17.90 6.78
CA ASP A 85 -4.34 -18.07 7.63
C ASP A 85 -5.53 -17.27 7.10
N VAL A 86 -5.28 -16.05 6.62
CA VAL A 86 -6.29 -15.21 5.96
C VAL A 86 -6.74 -15.81 4.63
N CYS A 87 -5.80 -16.34 3.83
CA CYS A 87 -6.12 -17.08 2.60
C CYS A 87 -7.05 -18.27 2.89
N ALA A 88 -6.75 -19.05 3.93
CA ALA A 88 -7.55 -20.19 4.34
C ALA A 88 -8.96 -19.77 4.78
N ALA A 89 -9.09 -18.67 5.54
CA ALA A 89 -10.38 -18.13 5.97
C ALA A 89 -11.25 -17.70 4.79
N LEU A 90 -10.68 -17.00 3.80
CA LEU A 90 -11.41 -16.59 2.60
C LEU A 90 -11.92 -17.79 1.80
N VAL A 91 -11.13 -18.85 1.67
CA VAL A 91 -11.57 -20.11 1.03
C VAL A 91 -12.71 -20.74 1.83
N GLY A 92 -12.64 -20.71 3.17
CA GLY A 92 -13.72 -21.15 4.06
C GLY A 92 -15.03 -20.37 3.85
N ARG A 93 -14.94 -19.09 3.53
CA ARG A 93 -16.08 -18.21 3.18
C ARG A 93 -16.56 -18.36 1.73
N GLY A 94 -15.95 -19.26 0.95
CA GLY A 94 -16.38 -19.56 -0.42
C GLY A 94 -15.84 -18.63 -1.49
N LEU A 95 -14.78 -17.88 -1.21
CA LEU A 95 -14.05 -17.11 -2.20
C LEU A 95 -12.98 -18.00 -2.88
N ILE A 96 -12.58 -17.61 -4.09
CA ILE A 96 -11.46 -18.23 -4.80
C ILE A 96 -10.18 -17.49 -4.39
N VAL A 97 -9.14 -18.23 -3.98
CA VAL A 97 -7.88 -17.63 -3.53
C VAL A 97 -6.70 -18.35 -4.18
N HIS A 98 -5.80 -17.57 -4.78
CA HIS A 98 -4.53 -18.07 -5.33
C HIS A 98 -3.38 -17.28 -4.69
N ALA A 99 -2.92 -17.71 -3.52
CA ALA A 99 -1.85 -17.04 -2.80
C ALA A 99 -1.21 -17.94 -1.76
N VAL A 100 0.13 -17.86 -1.66
CA VAL A 100 0.95 -18.55 -0.66
C VAL A 100 2.03 -17.57 -0.18
N HIS A 101 2.24 -17.47 1.14
CA HIS A 101 3.31 -16.67 1.70
C HIS A 101 4.68 -17.10 1.21
N GLY A 102 5.50 -16.14 0.78
CA GLY A 102 6.86 -16.43 0.32
C GLY A 102 6.94 -17.17 -1.01
N ALA A 103 5.86 -17.21 -1.81
CA ALA A 103 5.88 -17.79 -3.15
C ALA A 103 7.04 -17.20 -3.97
N ASP A 104 7.75 -18.08 -4.69
CA ASP A 104 8.81 -17.64 -5.60
C ASP A 104 8.23 -16.86 -6.80
N PRO A 105 9.06 -16.14 -7.59
CA PRO A 105 8.57 -15.29 -8.67
C PRO A 105 7.71 -16.03 -9.70
N LYS A 106 7.98 -17.32 -9.96
CA LYS A 106 7.22 -18.13 -10.90
C LYS A 106 5.85 -18.47 -10.33
N ALA A 107 5.80 -18.98 -9.10
CA ALA A 107 4.55 -19.31 -8.40
C ALA A 107 3.69 -18.07 -8.20
N PHE A 108 4.30 -16.92 -7.90
CA PHE A 108 3.59 -15.64 -7.79
C PHE A 108 2.93 -15.24 -9.11
N ASP A 109 3.64 -15.36 -10.23
CA ASP A 109 3.09 -15.09 -11.56
C ASP A 109 1.93 -16.04 -11.90
N GLU A 110 2.07 -17.32 -11.59
CA GLU A 110 1.02 -18.34 -11.75
C GLU A 110 -0.23 -18.00 -10.91
N HIS A 111 -0.09 -17.46 -9.68
CA HIS A 111 -1.21 -17.03 -8.85
C HIS A 111 -1.97 -15.85 -9.48
N LEU A 112 -1.25 -14.85 -10.01
CA LEU A 112 -1.85 -13.69 -10.68
C LEU A 112 -2.62 -14.12 -11.95
N LEU A 113 -2.02 -15.00 -12.76
CA LEU A 113 -2.66 -15.52 -13.97
C LEU A 113 -3.89 -16.38 -13.63
N ALA A 114 -3.81 -17.25 -12.62
CA ALA A 114 -4.94 -18.05 -12.16
C ALA A 114 -6.11 -17.18 -11.66
N THR A 115 -5.80 -16.03 -11.04
CA THR A 115 -6.80 -15.05 -10.63
C THR A 115 -7.46 -14.37 -11.84
N LEU A 116 -6.71 -14.10 -12.92
CA LEU A 116 -7.27 -13.62 -14.19
C LEU A 116 -8.06 -14.71 -14.93
N ASP A 117 -7.69 -15.99 -14.82
CA ASP A 117 -8.43 -17.12 -15.40
C ASP A 117 -9.86 -17.23 -14.88
N PHE A 118 -10.12 -16.65 -13.72
CA PHE A 118 -11.47 -16.44 -13.20
C PHE A 118 -12.36 -15.64 -14.18
N GLY A 119 -11.78 -14.81 -15.07
CA GLY A 119 -12.48 -13.99 -16.06
C GLY A 119 -13.24 -12.81 -15.42
N PRO A 120 -12.57 -11.87 -14.77
CA PRO A 120 -13.21 -10.78 -14.04
C PRO A 120 -13.89 -9.76 -14.94
N ASP A 121 -14.98 -9.15 -14.45
CA ASP A 121 -15.58 -7.93 -15.00
C ASP A 121 -14.88 -6.68 -14.46
N LEU A 122 -14.41 -6.73 -13.22
CA LEU A 122 -13.83 -5.62 -12.47
C LEU A 122 -12.57 -6.08 -11.74
N ILE A 123 -11.60 -5.20 -11.59
CA ILE A 123 -10.31 -5.50 -10.96
C ILE A 123 -10.02 -4.47 -9.87
N VAL A 124 -9.62 -4.94 -8.68
CA VAL A 124 -8.94 -4.14 -7.65
C VAL A 124 -7.47 -4.50 -7.67
N ASP A 125 -6.61 -3.58 -8.00
CA ASP A 125 -5.19 -3.82 -8.22
C ASP A 125 -4.31 -2.97 -7.30
N ASP A 126 -3.09 -3.44 -7.08
CA ASP A 126 -2.05 -2.77 -6.32
C ASP A 126 -0.70 -3.03 -6.98
N GLY A 127 -0.10 -1.96 -7.52
CA GLY A 127 1.12 -2.03 -8.32
C GLY A 127 0.87 -2.34 -9.79
N ALA A 128 -0.39 -2.32 -10.25
CA ALA A 128 -0.81 -2.68 -11.61
C ALA A 128 -0.43 -4.13 -11.99
N GLU A 129 -0.46 -5.05 -11.03
CA GLU A 129 -0.01 -6.43 -11.22
C GLU A 129 -0.98 -7.23 -12.12
N LEU A 130 -2.29 -7.17 -11.86
CA LEU A 130 -3.29 -7.83 -12.69
C LEU A 130 -3.50 -7.08 -14.01
N VAL A 131 -3.58 -5.75 -13.99
CA VAL A 131 -3.81 -4.96 -15.21
C VAL A 131 -2.67 -5.15 -16.21
N THR A 132 -1.42 -5.18 -15.76
CA THR A 132 -0.27 -5.43 -16.64
C THR A 132 -0.35 -6.83 -17.27
N ARG A 133 -0.63 -7.87 -16.47
CA ARG A 133 -0.74 -9.25 -16.97
C ARG A 133 -1.94 -9.46 -17.87
N LEU A 134 -3.06 -8.79 -17.57
CA LEU A 134 -4.23 -8.77 -18.45
C LEU A 134 -3.83 -8.31 -19.85
N HIS A 135 -3.10 -7.19 -19.97
CA HIS A 135 -2.69 -6.63 -21.27
C HIS A 135 -1.57 -7.43 -21.94
N GLN A 136 -0.69 -8.07 -21.20
CA GLN A 136 0.44 -8.84 -21.74
C GLN A 136 0.08 -10.28 -22.09
N HIS A 137 -0.72 -10.94 -21.23
CA HIS A 137 -0.90 -12.39 -21.30
C HIS A 137 -2.36 -12.83 -21.46
N ARG A 138 -3.34 -11.99 -21.14
CA ARG A 138 -4.76 -12.33 -21.16
C ARG A 138 -5.62 -11.29 -21.91
N ARG A 139 -5.12 -10.87 -23.05
CA ARG A 139 -5.84 -9.92 -23.94
C ARG A 139 -7.21 -10.43 -24.38
N ASP A 140 -7.39 -11.74 -24.38
CA ASP A 140 -8.67 -12.42 -24.64
C ASP A 140 -9.79 -11.98 -23.67
N LEU A 141 -9.43 -11.58 -22.46
CA LEU A 141 -10.37 -11.12 -21.41
C LEU A 141 -10.70 -9.62 -21.52
N LEU A 142 -9.87 -8.81 -22.15
CA LEU A 142 -10.04 -7.34 -22.21
C LEU A 142 -11.47 -6.90 -22.62
N PRO A 143 -12.14 -7.52 -23.61
CA PRO A 143 -13.50 -7.12 -23.99
C PRO A 143 -14.56 -7.30 -22.89
N ALA A 144 -14.31 -8.16 -21.90
CA ALA A 144 -15.21 -8.41 -20.79
C ALA A 144 -14.91 -7.53 -19.57
N VAL A 145 -13.67 -7.04 -19.43
CA VAL A 145 -13.27 -6.20 -18.30
C VAL A 145 -13.80 -4.79 -18.44
N ARG A 146 -14.63 -4.37 -17.51
CA ARG A 146 -15.27 -3.04 -17.48
C ARG A 146 -14.31 -1.96 -16.96
N GLY A 147 -13.36 -2.32 -16.10
CA GLY A 147 -12.35 -1.41 -15.57
C GLY A 147 -11.67 -1.95 -14.32
N ALA A 148 -10.73 -1.15 -13.83
CA ALA A 148 -9.95 -1.46 -12.63
C ALA A 148 -9.85 -0.26 -11.68
N SER A 149 -9.47 -0.51 -10.43
CA SER A 149 -9.02 0.52 -9.47
C SER A 149 -7.62 0.21 -9.00
N GLU A 150 -6.79 1.24 -8.82
CA GLU A 150 -5.38 1.08 -8.42
C GLU A 150 -5.11 1.72 -7.07
N GLU A 151 -4.51 0.92 -6.16
CA GLU A 151 -4.26 1.26 -4.76
C GLU A 151 -3.03 2.14 -4.55
N THR A 152 -1.98 2.01 -5.40
CA THR A 152 -0.67 2.54 -5.03
C THR A 152 -0.06 3.48 -6.08
N THR A 153 0.76 4.42 -5.62
CA THR A 153 1.45 5.42 -6.46
C THR A 153 2.28 4.77 -7.58
N SER A 154 3.00 3.68 -7.28
CA SER A 154 3.85 3.01 -8.28
C SER A 154 3.03 2.34 -9.38
N GLY A 155 1.85 1.79 -9.03
CA GLY A 155 0.90 1.26 -10.01
C GLY A 155 0.33 2.37 -10.90
N ILE A 156 -0.08 3.50 -10.31
CA ILE A 156 -0.53 4.66 -11.10
C ILE A 156 0.54 5.15 -12.08
N LEU A 157 1.81 5.21 -11.66
CA LEU A 157 2.90 5.60 -12.57
C LEU A 157 3.05 4.63 -13.75
N ARG A 158 2.93 3.32 -13.49
CA ARG A 158 2.96 2.26 -14.51
C ARG A 158 1.77 2.39 -15.46
N LEU A 159 0.56 2.57 -14.94
CA LEU A 159 -0.67 2.72 -15.74
C LEU A 159 -0.65 3.98 -16.59
N ARG A 160 -0.14 5.09 -16.07
CA ARG A 160 0.05 6.31 -16.87
C ARG A 160 1.13 6.16 -17.93
N ALA A 161 2.13 5.31 -17.74
CA ALA A 161 3.07 4.97 -18.80
C ALA A 161 2.37 4.17 -19.90
N MET A 162 1.58 3.15 -19.55
CA MET A 162 0.76 2.39 -20.49
C MET A 162 -0.23 3.29 -21.26
N GLU A 163 -0.86 4.25 -20.59
CA GLU A 163 -1.77 5.22 -21.20
C GLU A 163 -1.04 6.08 -22.24
N ARG A 164 0.13 6.65 -21.90
CA ARG A 164 0.94 7.45 -22.84
C ARG A 164 1.40 6.67 -24.07
N GLU A 165 1.63 5.37 -23.92
CA GLU A 165 2.02 4.46 -24.99
C GLU A 165 0.81 3.95 -25.79
N GLY A 166 -0.41 4.29 -25.39
CA GLY A 166 -1.65 3.78 -26.01
C GLY A 166 -1.88 2.28 -25.76
N ALA A 167 -1.24 1.73 -24.74
CA ALA A 167 -1.31 0.31 -24.38
C ALA A 167 -2.40 0.00 -23.35
N LEU A 168 -2.93 0.98 -22.62
CA LEU A 168 -3.99 0.81 -21.64
C LEU A 168 -5.35 0.84 -22.33
N GLU A 169 -6.07 -0.30 -22.36
CA GLU A 169 -7.30 -0.49 -23.13
C GLU A 169 -8.58 -0.51 -22.27
N ILE A 170 -8.44 -0.30 -20.96
CA ILE A 170 -9.56 -0.24 -20.01
C ILE A 170 -9.51 1.06 -19.19
N PRO A 171 -10.64 1.55 -18.66
CA PRO A 171 -10.64 2.63 -17.68
C PRO A 171 -10.12 2.14 -16.33
N VAL A 172 -9.27 2.94 -15.67
CA VAL A 172 -8.74 2.64 -14.33
C VAL A 172 -8.97 3.85 -13.42
N ILE A 173 -9.62 3.63 -12.28
CA ILE A 173 -9.75 4.66 -11.24
C ILE A 173 -8.48 4.68 -10.39
N ALA A 174 -7.82 5.83 -10.34
CA ALA A 174 -6.68 6.06 -9.47
C ALA A 174 -7.13 6.24 -8.01
N ALA A 175 -7.48 5.15 -7.33
CA ALA A 175 -7.91 5.20 -5.93
C ALA A 175 -6.83 5.81 -5.02
N ASN A 176 -5.54 5.58 -5.32
CA ASN A 176 -4.42 6.21 -4.62
C ASN A 176 -4.49 7.75 -4.63
N ASP A 177 -5.05 8.36 -5.69
CA ASP A 177 -5.07 9.81 -5.86
C ASP A 177 -6.27 10.47 -5.15
N ALA A 178 -7.20 9.69 -4.60
CA ALA A 178 -8.28 10.20 -3.75
C ALA A 178 -7.73 10.79 -2.44
N ARG A 179 -8.31 11.89 -1.98
CA ARG A 179 -7.85 12.59 -0.76
C ARG A 179 -8.06 11.73 0.49
N CYS A 180 -9.15 10.97 0.56
CA CYS A 180 -9.38 10.00 1.64
C CYS A 180 -8.37 8.85 1.65
N LYS A 181 -7.63 8.63 0.56
CA LYS A 181 -6.56 7.64 0.51
C LYS A 181 -5.21 8.27 0.86
N HIS A 182 -4.63 9.09 -0.01
CA HIS A 182 -3.23 9.49 0.12
C HIS A 182 -2.93 10.39 1.33
N LEU A 183 -3.89 11.22 1.77
CA LEU A 183 -3.68 12.07 2.96
C LEU A 183 -3.58 11.26 4.25
N PHE A 184 -4.21 10.09 4.31
CA PHE A 184 -4.30 9.28 5.53
C PHE A 184 -3.42 8.03 5.43
N ASP A 185 -3.61 7.21 4.41
CA ASP A 185 -2.92 5.95 4.19
C ASP A 185 -1.42 6.15 3.98
N ASN A 186 -1.04 6.83 2.91
CA ASN A 186 0.37 7.00 2.55
C ASN A 186 1.13 7.80 3.63
N ARG A 187 0.47 8.70 4.34
CA ARG A 187 1.10 9.55 5.36
C ARG A 187 1.05 8.92 6.75
N TYR A 188 -0.14 8.80 7.33
CA TYR A 188 -0.29 8.32 8.71
C TYR A 188 -0.18 6.80 8.80
N GLY A 189 -0.76 6.07 7.85
CA GLY A 189 -0.71 4.61 7.81
C GLY A 189 0.72 4.11 7.70
N THR A 190 1.45 4.56 6.69
CA THR A 190 2.86 4.16 6.48
C THR A 190 3.75 4.65 7.62
N GLY A 191 3.58 5.89 8.08
CA GLY A 191 4.38 6.44 9.17
C GLY A 191 4.27 5.61 10.45
N GLN A 192 3.04 5.33 10.90
CA GLN A 192 2.81 4.53 12.12
C GLN A 192 3.28 3.10 11.94
N SER A 193 2.86 2.41 10.89
CA SER A 193 3.12 0.98 10.71
C SER A 193 4.61 0.68 10.50
N THR A 194 5.35 1.56 9.82
CA THR A 194 6.81 1.45 9.67
C THR A 194 7.50 1.49 11.03
N LEU A 195 7.15 2.48 11.88
CA LEU A 195 7.76 2.55 13.21
C LEU A 195 7.34 1.39 14.11
N THR A 196 6.09 0.95 14.03
CA THR A 196 5.63 -0.25 14.75
C THR A 196 6.49 -1.46 14.37
N ALA A 197 6.72 -1.69 13.07
CA ALA A 197 7.55 -2.80 12.57
C ALA A 197 9.00 -2.69 13.08
N ILE A 198 9.62 -1.52 12.95
CA ILE A 198 10.99 -1.28 13.41
C ILE A 198 11.13 -1.52 14.91
N LEU A 199 10.25 -0.93 15.72
CA LEU A 199 10.30 -1.07 17.17
C LEU A 199 10.08 -2.51 17.63
N ALA A 200 9.13 -3.23 17.03
CA ALA A 200 8.86 -4.62 17.32
C ALA A 200 10.03 -5.54 16.93
N ALA A 201 10.59 -5.37 15.72
CA ALA A 201 11.69 -6.18 15.22
C ALA A 201 13.00 -5.94 15.99
N THR A 202 13.28 -4.71 16.40
CA THR A 202 14.59 -4.33 16.96
C THR A 202 14.59 -4.17 18.47
N ASN A 203 13.48 -3.75 19.08
CA ASN A 203 13.37 -3.32 20.48
C ASN A 203 14.39 -2.22 20.84
N LEU A 204 14.66 -1.28 19.91
CA LEU A 204 15.60 -0.18 20.10
C LEU A 204 14.89 1.14 20.41
N LEU A 205 15.52 1.99 21.21
CA LEU A 205 15.06 3.34 21.49
C LEU A 205 15.32 4.25 20.28
N LEU A 206 14.31 4.99 19.83
CA LEU A 206 14.45 6.00 18.77
C LEU A 206 14.80 7.40 19.32
N ALA A 207 14.38 7.72 20.54
CA ALA A 207 14.65 9.02 21.13
C ALA A 207 16.15 9.32 21.16
N GLY A 208 16.52 10.51 20.68
CA GLY A 208 17.89 10.97 20.56
C GLY A 208 18.69 10.43 19.37
N LYS A 209 18.17 9.43 18.63
CA LYS A 209 18.81 8.94 17.38
C LYS A 209 18.59 9.92 16.25
N THR A 210 19.50 9.88 15.28
CA THR A 210 19.34 10.57 13.99
C THR A 210 18.68 9.61 13.00
N VAL A 211 17.48 9.92 12.57
CA VAL A 211 16.74 9.17 11.55
C VAL A 211 16.83 9.91 10.22
N VAL A 212 17.37 9.27 9.22
CA VAL A 212 17.47 9.78 7.84
C VAL A 212 16.24 9.26 7.08
N VAL A 213 15.40 10.17 6.58
CA VAL A 213 14.22 9.86 5.77
C VAL A 213 14.52 10.26 4.33
N ALA A 214 14.62 9.29 3.44
CA ALA A 214 14.82 9.52 2.01
C ALA A 214 13.47 9.60 1.29
N GLY A 215 13.21 10.76 0.68
CA GLY A 215 11.94 11.17 0.09
C GLY A 215 11.09 12.00 1.07
N TYR A 216 10.42 13.04 0.55
CA TYR A 216 9.49 13.87 1.34
C TYR A 216 8.13 14.04 0.64
N GLY A 217 7.69 12.96 -0.07
CA GLY A 217 6.30 12.77 -0.49
C GLY A 217 5.42 12.42 0.71
N TRP A 218 4.19 11.96 0.47
CA TRP A 218 3.26 11.61 1.55
C TRP A 218 3.85 10.59 2.55
N VAL A 219 4.53 9.56 2.05
CA VAL A 219 5.22 8.56 2.88
C VAL A 219 6.30 9.21 3.74
N GLY A 220 7.22 9.95 3.12
CA GLY A 220 8.33 10.60 3.84
C GLY A 220 7.86 11.63 4.87
N GLN A 221 6.81 12.39 4.57
CA GLN A 221 6.17 13.31 5.53
C GLN A 221 5.65 12.55 6.76
N GLY A 222 4.99 11.40 6.54
CA GLY A 222 4.52 10.54 7.63
C GLY A 222 5.67 10.00 8.47
N LEU A 223 6.68 9.41 7.81
CA LEU A 223 7.87 8.89 8.50
C LEU A 223 8.56 9.96 9.35
N ALA A 224 8.80 11.15 8.78
CA ALA A 224 9.42 12.27 9.48
C ALA A 224 8.60 12.73 10.70
N LEU A 225 7.27 12.83 10.54
CA LEU A 225 6.34 13.19 11.60
C LEU A 225 6.39 12.21 12.78
N TYR A 226 6.25 10.91 12.49
CA TYR A 226 6.25 9.88 13.52
C TYR A 226 7.62 9.73 14.19
N CYS A 227 8.73 9.75 13.43
CA CYS A 227 10.08 9.71 14.00
C CYS A 227 10.33 10.87 14.96
N ARG A 228 9.92 12.08 14.59
CA ARG A 228 9.99 13.26 15.48
C ARG A 228 9.11 13.06 16.72
N GLY A 229 7.90 12.50 16.57
CA GLY A 229 7.00 12.18 17.67
C GLY A 229 7.60 11.20 18.70
N PHE A 230 8.47 10.29 18.24
CA PHE A 230 9.24 9.37 19.09
C PHE A 230 10.56 9.98 19.62
N GLY A 231 10.78 11.29 19.44
CA GLY A 231 11.93 12.00 19.98
C GLY A 231 13.23 11.84 19.18
N ALA A 232 13.14 11.37 17.92
CA ALA A 232 14.30 11.32 17.04
C ALA A 232 14.61 12.69 16.44
N ARG A 233 15.89 12.90 16.09
CA ARG A 233 16.30 13.97 15.17
C ARG A 233 16.13 13.47 13.74
N VAL A 234 15.40 14.22 12.93
CA VAL A 234 15.09 13.81 11.56
C VAL A 234 15.89 14.62 10.57
N VAL A 235 16.58 13.92 9.66
CA VAL A 235 17.24 14.49 8.49
C VAL A 235 16.50 13.97 7.25
N VAL A 236 16.05 14.87 6.40
CA VAL A 236 15.37 14.56 5.14
C VAL A 236 16.36 14.61 3.98
N VAL A 237 16.28 13.60 3.11
CA VAL A 237 17.01 13.58 1.83
C VAL A 237 15.99 13.68 0.72
N GLU A 238 16.06 14.74 -0.09
CA GLU A 238 15.09 15.01 -1.15
C GLU A 238 15.79 15.64 -2.37
N THR A 239 15.24 15.38 -3.56
CA THR A 239 15.74 15.91 -4.83
C THR A 239 14.84 17.02 -5.39
N ASP A 240 13.55 17.04 -5.02
CA ASP A 240 12.60 18.07 -5.40
C ASP A 240 12.80 19.30 -4.50
N PRO A 241 13.12 20.48 -5.05
CA PRO A 241 13.38 21.68 -4.26
C PRO A 241 12.14 22.16 -3.51
N PHE A 242 10.95 21.95 -4.01
CA PHE A 242 9.71 22.34 -3.33
C PHE A 242 9.47 21.46 -2.10
N LYS A 243 9.64 20.14 -2.22
CA LYS A 243 9.53 19.21 -1.09
C LYS A 243 10.65 19.41 -0.07
N GLY A 244 11.87 19.69 -0.53
CA GLY A 244 12.98 20.05 0.36
C GLY A 244 12.68 21.32 1.16
N LEU A 245 12.12 22.35 0.52
CA LEU A 245 11.71 23.60 1.18
C LEU A 245 10.53 23.35 2.15
N GLU A 246 9.58 22.52 1.79
CA GLU A 246 8.48 22.10 2.66
C GLU A 246 9.01 21.36 3.91
N ALA A 247 9.96 20.43 3.74
CA ALA A 247 10.61 19.74 4.86
C ALA A 247 11.31 20.72 5.82
N ALA A 248 12.08 21.67 5.28
CA ALA A 248 12.72 22.72 6.05
C ALA A 248 11.71 23.61 6.79
N SER A 249 10.61 23.98 6.14
CA SER A 249 9.51 24.76 6.75
C SER A 249 8.81 24.00 7.87
N ASN A 250 8.78 22.69 7.80
CA ASN A 250 8.28 21.80 8.87
C ASN A 250 9.30 21.56 10.00
N GLY A 251 10.48 22.22 9.94
CA GLY A 251 11.53 22.19 10.95
C GLY A 251 12.42 20.96 10.88
N PHE A 252 12.51 20.31 9.72
CA PHE A 252 13.44 19.22 9.47
C PHE A 252 14.72 19.73 8.82
N GLU A 253 15.84 19.10 9.14
CA GLU A 253 17.10 19.35 8.44
C GLU A 253 17.05 18.65 7.08
N VAL A 254 17.53 19.32 6.02
CA VAL A 254 17.60 18.74 4.66
C VAL A 254 19.06 18.65 4.24
N ARG A 255 19.49 17.46 3.83
CA ARG A 255 20.87 17.16 3.39
C ARG A 255 20.89 16.20 2.20
N PRO A 256 21.93 16.22 1.36
CA PRO A 256 22.19 15.12 0.44
C PRO A 256 22.59 13.84 1.20
N MET A 257 22.33 12.66 0.60
CA MET A 257 22.60 11.37 1.26
C MET A 257 24.07 11.20 1.66
N ALA A 258 24.99 11.71 0.86
CA ALA A 258 26.42 11.65 1.17
C ALA A 258 26.79 12.35 2.51
N GLU A 259 26.06 13.39 2.89
CA GLU A 259 26.24 14.09 4.18
C GLU A 259 25.39 13.47 5.31
N ALA A 260 24.26 12.85 4.97
CA ALA A 260 23.39 12.19 5.93
C ALA A 260 23.91 10.81 6.36
N ALA A 261 24.58 10.07 5.46
CA ALA A 261 25.07 8.71 5.74
C ALA A 261 26.02 8.63 6.96
N PRO A 262 27.02 9.51 7.14
CA PRO A 262 27.92 9.41 8.29
C PRO A 262 27.28 9.83 9.63
N VAL A 263 26.12 10.49 9.62
CA VAL A 263 25.47 10.96 10.86
C VAL A 263 24.20 10.17 11.23
N GLY A 264 23.61 9.43 10.29
CA GLY A 264 22.40 8.63 10.50
C GLY A 264 22.62 7.41 11.40
N ASP A 265 21.65 7.13 12.27
CA ASP A 265 21.57 5.90 13.04
C ASP A 265 20.51 4.94 12.45
N VAL A 266 19.47 5.50 11.83
CA VAL A 266 18.38 4.77 11.16
C VAL A 266 18.11 5.41 9.81
N PHE A 267 17.97 4.61 8.77
CA PHE A 267 17.69 5.05 7.40
C PHE A 267 16.38 4.45 6.92
N LEU A 268 15.45 5.34 6.56
CA LEU A 268 14.13 4.97 6.05
C LEU A 268 14.01 5.47 4.60
N THR A 269 13.77 4.56 3.67
CA THR A 269 13.55 4.91 2.26
C THR A 269 12.06 4.87 1.94
N GLY A 270 11.58 5.83 1.16
CA GLY A 270 10.17 5.95 0.77
C GLY A 270 10.01 6.88 -0.44
N THR A 271 10.88 6.70 -1.45
CA THR A 271 10.96 7.57 -2.64
C THR A 271 10.16 7.03 -3.82
N GLY A 272 9.91 5.71 -3.87
CA GLY A 272 9.38 5.02 -5.04
C GLY A 272 10.38 4.94 -6.21
N SER A 273 11.68 5.14 -5.95
CA SER A 273 12.76 5.11 -6.94
C SER A 273 13.71 3.94 -6.69
N ILE A 274 14.85 3.90 -7.36
CA ILE A 274 15.85 2.83 -7.27
C ILE A 274 17.17 3.37 -6.74
N GLY A 275 17.94 2.53 -6.02
CA GLY A 275 19.33 2.82 -5.65
C GLY A 275 19.50 4.08 -4.78
N ILE A 276 18.61 4.28 -3.83
CA ILE A 276 18.68 5.42 -2.89
C ILE A 276 19.81 5.22 -1.89
N LEU A 277 19.92 4.00 -1.33
CA LEU A 277 21.07 3.58 -0.52
C LEU A 277 21.95 2.66 -1.35
N ARG A 278 23.19 3.09 -1.58
CA ARG A 278 24.17 2.44 -2.45
C ARG A 278 25.49 2.22 -1.70
N ARG A 279 26.43 1.54 -2.34
CA ARG A 279 27.73 1.15 -1.78
C ARG A 279 28.43 2.30 -1.05
N GLU A 280 28.57 3.46 -1.68
CA GLU A 280 29.26 4.63 -1.11
C GLU A 280 28.63 5.12 0.19
N HIS A 281 27.29 4.94 0.32
CA HIS A 281 26.58 5.30 1.55
C HIS A 281 26.83 4.28 2.66
N PHE A 282 26.85 2.97 2.34
CA PHE A 282 27.15 1.92 3.33
C PHE A 282 28.58 2.05 3.87
N GLU A 283 29.54 2.40 3.01
CA GLU A 283 30.93 2.64 3.39
C GLU A 283 31.08 3.85 4.36
N ALA A 284 30.15 4.82 4.30
CA ALA A 284 30.14 6.00 5.15
C ALA A 284 29.33 5.86 6.45
N MET A 285 28.43 4.88 6.55
CA MET A 285 27.53 4.72 7.71
C MET A 285 28.28 4.34 8.98
N LYS A 286 27.66 4.66 10.12
CA LYS A 286 28.15 4.27 11.47
C LYS A 286 28.05 2.76 11.69
N ASP A 287 28.84 2.26 12.66
CA ASP A 287 28.57 0.93 13.24
C ASP A 287 27.17 0.89 13.86
N GLY A 288 26.43 -0.17 13.57
CA GLY A 288 25.09 -0.36 14.06
C GLY A 288 24.00 0.39 13.31
N ALA A 289 24.29 0.99 12.15
CA ALA A 289 23.28 1.64 11.32
C ALA A 289 22.15 0.67 10.93
N LEU A 290 20.91 1.15 11.02
CA LEU A 290 19.70 0.36 10.77
C LEU A 290 19.03 0.84 9.48
N LEU A 291 18.74 -0.06 8.55
CA LEU A 291 18.14 0.24 7.26
C LEU A 291 16.74 -0.40 7.18
N ALA A 292 15.75 0.37 6.73
CA ALA A 292 14.42 -0.13 6.45
C ALA A 292 13.81 0.55 5.22
N ASN A 293 13.15 -0.22 4.38
CA ASN A 293 12.43 0.28 3.23
C ASN A 293 10.93 0.42 3.57
N SER A 294 10.36 1.58 3.25
CA SER A 294 8.94 1.90 3.37
C SER A 294 8.32 2.23 1.99
N GLY A 295 9.09 2.07 0.92
CA GLY A 295 8.62 2.13 -0.45
C GLY A 295 8.10 0.76 -0.92
N ASN A 296 7.23 0.77 -1.93
CA ASN A 296 6.58 -0.46 -2.42
C ASN A 296 7.54 -1.50 -2.97
N TYR A 297 8.69 -1.07 -3.52
CA TYR A 297 9.69 -1.96 -4.11
C TYR A 297 10.98 -2.01 -3.31
N ALA A 298 11.58 -3.19 -3.20
CA ALA A 298 12.85 -3.41 -2.49
C ALA A 298 14.07 -2.73 -3.14
N HIS A 299 13.92 -2.17 -4.34
CA HIS A 299 15.04 -1.61 -5.14
C HIS A 299 15.59 -0.28 -4.61
N GLU A 300 14.98 0.32 -3.61
CA GLU A 300 15.49 1.56 -3.00
C GLU A 300 16.79 1.34 -2.25
N ILE A 301 17.00 0.15 -1.67
CA ILE A 301 18.22 -0.25 -0.99
C ILE A 301 18.96 -1.26 -1.89
N ASP A 302 20.20 -0.95 -2.30
CA ASP A 302 21.01 -1.88 -3.07
C ASP A 302 21.57 -2.99 -2.16
N VAL A 303 20.70 -3.95 -1.83
CA VAL A 303 21.05 -5.11 -1.00
C VAL A 303 22.18 -5.92 -1.63
N GLY A 304 22.22 -6.02 -2.96
CA GLY A 304 23.29 -6.72 -3.67
C GLY A 304 24.66 -6.08 -3.50
N ALA A 305 24.72 -4.74 -3.47
CA ALA A 305 25.96 -4.03 -3.16
C ALA A 305 26.36 -4.18 -1.68
N LEU A 306 25.38 -4.19 -0.76
CA LEU A 306 25.64 -4.40 0.66
C LEU A 306 26.17 -5.81 0.94
N SER A 307 25.57 -6.86 0.38
CA SER A 307 26.05 -8.24 0.49
C SER A 307 27.46 -8.42 -0.09
N LYS A 308 27.77 -7.76 -1.22
CA LYS A 308 29.13 -7.80 -1.81
C LYS A 308 30.17 -7.03 -0.99
N LEU A 309 29.76 -6.04 -0.23
CA LEU A 309 30.65 -5.25 0.64
C LEU A 309 30.91 -5.98 1.95
N ALA A 310 29.97 -6.76 2.46
CA ALA A 310 30.08 -7.47 3.72
C ALA A 310 31.02 -8.69 3.62
N VAL A 311 31.74 -8.97 4.71
CA VAL A 311 32.56 -10.18 4.89
C VAL A 311 31.79 -11.29 5.59
N GLU A 312 30.71 -10.95 6.27
CA GLU A 312 29.79 -11.89 6.92
C GLU A 312 28.34 -11.35 6.83
N GLU A 313 27.40 -12.24 6.57
CA GLU A 313 25.96 -11.97 6.57
C GLU A 313 25.27 -13.03 7.45
N ARG A 314 24.44 -12.58 8.43
CA ARG A 314 23.71 -13.50 9.30
C ARG A 314 22.40 -12.90 9.77
N GLU A 315 21.45 -13.75 10.14
CA GLU A 315 20.24 -13.32 10.87
C GLU A 315 20.62 -12.94 12.29
N ALA A 316 20.48 -11.66 12.64
CA ALA A 316 20.72 -11.17 14.01
C ALA A 316 19.47 -11.34 14.89
N ARG A 317 18.28 -11.14 14.30
CA ARG A 317 16.96 -11.34 14.92
C ARG A 317 15.94 -11.64 13.83
N ARG A 318 14.77 -12.14 14.18
CA ARG A 318 13.67 -12.28 13.23
C ARG A 318 13.45 -10.96 12.50
N HIS A 319 13.43 -10.98 11.18
CA HIS A 319 13.33 -9.84 10.28
C HIS A 319 14.53 -8.87 10.28
N VAL A 320 15.66 -9.18 10.92
CA VAL A 320 16.86 -8.33 10.94
C VAL A 320 18.07 -9.14 10.47
N THR A 321 18.62 -8.76 9.33
CA THR A 321 19.87 -9.30 8.80
C THR A 321 21.02 -8.34 9.16
N GLU A 322 22.10 -8.88 9.72
CA GLU A 322 23.34 -8.17 10.04
C GLU A 322 24.38 -8.42 8.95
N TYR A 323 24.98 -7.36 8.47
CA TYR A 323 26.09 -7.34 7.52
C TYR A 323 27.32 -6.80 8.21
N VAL A 324 28.36 -7.63 8.34
CA VAL A 324 29.65 -7.22 8.92
C VAL A 324 30.57 -6.72 7.81
N LEU A 325 31.03 -5.48 7.91
CA LEU A 325 31.93 -4.87 6.93
C LEU A 325 33.41 -5.26 7.18
N PRO A 326 34.31 -5.11 6.20
CA PRO A 326 35.72 -5.46 6.36
C PRO A 326 36.46 -4.75 7.51
N ASP A 327 35.98 -3.56 7.92
CA ASP A 327 36.51 -2.78 9.03
C ASP A 327 35.89 -3.13 10.39
N GLY A 328 35.00 -4.12 10.43
CA GLY A 328 34.31 -4.60 11.63
C GLY A 328 33.02 -3.87 11.96
N ARG A 329 32.64 -2.81 11.25
CA ARG A 329 31.34 -2.15 11.42
C ARG A 329 30.21 -3.08 10.96
N ARG A 330 29.04 -2.93 11.59
CA ARG A 330 27.85 -3.71 11.31
C ARG A 330 26.74 -2.82 10.77
N ILE A 331 26.07 -3.27 9.75
CA ILE A 331 24.85 -2.66 9.22
C ILE A 331 23.73 -3.66 9.35
N HIS A 332 22.57 -3.21 9.82
CA HIS A 332 21.38 -4.03 10.01
C HIS A 332 20.32 -3.67 8.97
N LEU A 333 19.84 -4.65 8.25
CA LEU A 333 18.78 -4.50 7.26
C LEU A 333 17.51 -5.19 7.75
N LEU A 334 16.39 -4.46 7.79
CA LEU A 334 15.09 -5.02 8.13
C LEU A 334 14.41 -5.64 6.91
N ALA A 335 13.72 -6.76 7.14
CA ALA A 335 12.87 -7.44 6.17
C ALA A 335 13.54 -7.66 4.80
N GLN A 336 14.87 -7.85 4.78
CA GLN A 336 15.66 -8.04 3.55
C GLN A 336 15.45 -6.92 2.51
N GLY A 337 15.13 -5.70 2.95
CA GLY A 337 14.85 -4.54 2.09
C GLY A 337 13.44 -4.50 1.51
N ALA A 338 12.59 -5.49 1.80
CA ALA A 338 11.18 -5.45 1.44
C ALA A 338 10.43 -4.35 2.22
N LEU A 339 9.19 -4.08 1.83
CA LEU A 339 8.29 -3.12 2.50
C LEU A 339 8.09 -3.52 3.97
N VAL A 340 8.80 -2.83 4.87
CA VAL A 340 9.00 -3.28 6.26
C VAL A 340 7.73 -3.34 7.09
N ASN A 341 6.80 -2.40 6.88
CA ASN A 341 5.56 -2.31 7.65
C ASN A 341 4.61 -3.50 7.43
N ILE A 342 4.73 -4.20 6.31
CA ILE A 342 3.93 -5.39 5.99
C ILE A 342 4.74 -6.67 6.19
N ALA A 343 6.02 -6.67 5.79
CA ALA A 343 6.87 -7.86 5.93
C ALA A 343 7.22 -8.18 7.39
N ALA A 344 7.24 -7.18 8.29
CA ALA A 344 7.62 -7.34 9.70
C ALA A 344 6.53 -6.92 10.69
N SER A 345 5.30 -6.61 10.22
CA SER A 345 4.16 -6.15 11.03
C SER A 345 2.84 -6.42 10.29
N ASP A 346 1.71 -6.07 10.91
CA ASP A 346 0.36 -6.23 10.35
C ASP A 346 -0.04 -5.15 9.33
N GLY A 347 0.90 -4.35 8.84
CA GLY A 347 0.63 -3.26 7.90
C GLY A 347 -0.06 -2.07 8.55
N HIS A 348 -0.83 -1.34 7.75
CA HIS A 348 -1.50 -0.12 8.20
C HIS A 348 -2.60 -0.40 9.23
N PRO A 349 -2.88 0.55 10.16
CA PRO A 349 -4.01 0.45 11.09
C PRO A 349 -5.34 0.23 10.39
N VAL A 350 -6.26 -0.52 11.04
CA VAL A 350 -7.58 -0.83 10.47
C VAL A 350 -8.34 0.44 10.09
N GLU A 351 -8.30 1.47 10.94
CA GLU A 351 -9.04 2.73 10.73
C GLU A 351 -8.51 3.54 9.55
N ILE A 352 -7.24 3.34 9.18
CA ILE A 352 -6.65 3.93 7.97
C ILE A 352 -7.13 3.16 6.74
N MET A 353 -7.05 1.82 6.77
CA MET A 353 -7.51 0.99 5.66
C MET A 353 -9.03 1.04 5.48
N ASP A 354 -9.78 1.34 6.54
CA ASP A 354 -11.22 1.63 6.48
C ASP A 354 -11.55 2.79 5.50
N LEU A 355 -10.72 3.84 5.48
CA LEU A 355 -10.85 4.93 4.51
C LEU A 355 -10.38 4.50 3.11
N SER A 356 -9.18 3.93 3.00
CA SER A 356 -8.61 3.50 1.71
C SER A 356 -9.50 2.48 1.01
N PHE A 357 -10.00 1.51 1.75
CA PHE A 357 -10.88 0.49 1.19
C PHE A 357 -12.32 0.96 0.97
N SER A 358 -12.77 2.02 1.64
CA SER A 358 -13.99 2.72 1.25
C SER A 358 -13.81 3.40 -0.12
N VAL A 359 -12.64 3.99 -0.39
CA VAL A 359 -12.30 4.52 -1.72
C VAL A 359 -12.29 3.40 -2.76
N GLN A 360 -11.65 2.25 -2.48
CA GLN A 360 -11.65 1.09 -3.38
C GLN A 360 -13.05 0.56 -3.65
N ALA A 361 -13.84 0.35 -2.60
CA ALA A 361 -15.20 -0.14 -2.69
C ALA A 361 -16.07 0.75 -3.58
N LEU A 362 -15.97 2.07 -3.40
CA LEU A 362 -16.73 3.03 -4.19
C LEU A 362 -16.15 3.27 -5.58
N SER A 363 -14.86 3.04 -5.81
CA SER A 363 -14.27 3.00 -7.15
C SER A 363 -14.83 1.84 -7.96
N ILE A 364 -14.93 0.65 -7.37
CA ILE A 364 -15.54 -0.53 -8.00
C ILE A 364 -17.04 -0.31 -8.22
N HIS A 365 -17.75 0.27 -7.27
CA HIS A 365 -19.15 0.64 -7.41
C HIS A 365 -19.36 1.64 -8.56
N HIS A 366 -18.51 2.67 -8.67
CA HIS A 366 -18.55 3.64 -9.75
C HIS A 366 -18.32 2.96 -11.11
N LEU A 367 -17.31 2.11 -11.24
CA LEU A 367 -17.05 1.35 -12.46
C LEU A 367 -18.19 0.39 -12.82
N ALA A 368 -18.82 -0.26 -11.85
CA ALA A 368 -19.96 -1.14 -12.10
C ALA A 368 -21.12 -0.41 -12.77
N ASN A 369 -21.34 0.86 -12.43
CA ASN A 369 -22.43 1.69 -12.92
C ASN A 369 -22.06 2.54 -14.15
N HIS A 370 -20.84 3.08 -14.22
CA HIS A 370 -20.46 4.14 -15.16
C HIS A 370 -19.28 3.80 -16.08
N ALA A 371 -18.74 2.57 -16.09
CA ALA A 371 -17.56 2.23 -16.88
C ALA A 371 -17.74 2.52 -18.40
N THR A 372 -18.96 2.41 -18.93
CA THR A 372 -19.24 2.69 -20.34
C THR A 372 -19.18 4.18 -20.71
N GLU A 373 -19.15 5.06 -19.73
CA GLU A 373 -19.00 6.51 -19.88
C GLU A 373 -17.52 6.95 -19.87
N LEU A 374 -16.62 6.04 -19.48
CA LEU A 374 -15.19 6.30 -19.35
C LEU A 374 -14.43 5.75 -20.56
N ALA A 375 -13.56 6.57 -21.13
CA ALA A 375 -12.59 6.10 -22.11
C ALA A 375 -11.51 5.24 -21.44
N PRO A 376 -10.80 4.35 -22.18
CA PRO A 376 -9.58 3.75 -21.68
C PRO A 376 -8.59 4.81 -21.19
N GLY A 377 -7.98 4.60 -20.04
CA GLY A 377 -7.07 5.57 -19.40
C GLY A 377 -7.20 5.61 -17.89
N VAL A 378 -6.41 6.46 -17.24
CA VAL A 378 -6.38 6.64 -15.80
C VAL A 378 -7.26 7.82 -15.39
N HIS A 379 -8.28 7.57 -14.58
CA HIS A 379 -9.28 8.53 -14.14
C HIS A 379 -9.22 8.75 -12.63
N ALA A 380 -9.58 9.94 -12.18
CA ALA A 380 -9.81 10.21 -10.77
C ALA A 380 -11.15 9.61 -10.31
N LEU A 381 -11.25 9.22 -9.04
CA LEU A 381 -12.54 9.00 -8.40
C LEU A 381 -13.32 10.32 -8.40
N PRO A 382 -14.64 10.35 -8.68
CA PRO A 382 -15.42 11.58 -8.58
C PRO A 382 -15.26 12.26 -7.23
N ALA A 383 -15.04 13.58 -7.24
CA ALA A 383 -14.69 14.34 -6.06
C ALA A 383 -15.80 14.33 -4.98
N ASP A 384 -17.05 14.28 -5.40
CA ASP A 384 -18.22 14.17 -4.52
C ASP A 384 -18.28 12.82 -3.81
N VAL A 385 -17.81 11.74 -4.45
CA VAL A 385 -17.72 10.42 -3.82
C VAL A 385 -16.64 10.41 -2.75
N ASP A 386 -15.45 10.96 -3.03
CA ASP A 386 -14.36 11.08 -2.07
C ASP A 386 -14.76 11.97 -0.87
N GLU A 387 -15.41 13.12 -1.13
CA GLU A 387 -15.94 13.99 -0.07
C GLU A 387 -17.01 13.28 0.78
N ALA A 388 -17.88 12.50 0.16
CA ALA A 388 -18.92 11.77 0.91
C ALA A 388 -18.32 10.73 1.87
N ILE A 389 -17.19 10.07 1.50
CA ILE A 389 -16.44 9.19 2.42
C ILE A 389 -15.93 9.97 3.63
N ALA A 390 -15.32 11.14 3.39
CA ALA A 390 -14.79 11.99 4.47
C ALA A 390 -15.89 12.45 5.43
N ARG A 391 -17.03 12.87 4.90
CA ARG A 391 -18.21 13.29 5.70
C ARG A 391 -18.74 12.13 6.54
N ALA A 392 -18.92 10.97 5.94
CA ALA A 392 -19.39 9.78 6.65
C ALA A 392 -18.42 9.40 7.80
N ARG A 393 -17.12 9.49 7.56
CA ARG A 393 -16.12 9.23 8.61
C ARG A 393 -16.19 10.25 9.76
N LEU A 394 -16.36 11.54 9.46
CA LEU A 394 -16.50 12.58 10.48
C LEU A 394 -17.77 12.38 11.33
N GLU A 395 -18.90 12.01 10.70
CA GLU A 395 -20.15 11.68 11.41
C GLU A 395 -19.95 10.51 12.38
N LEU A 396 -19.27 9.44 11.93
CA LEU A 396 -18.94 8.28 12.77
C LEU A 396 -18.01 8.63 13.95
N LEU A 397 -17.17 9.64 13.80
CA LEU A 397 -16.34 10.19 14.87
C LEU A 397 -17.11 11.17 15.78
N GLY A 398 -18.40 11.43 15.52
CA GLY A 398 -19.20 12.42 16.25
C GLY A 398 -18.78 13.88 16.00
N MET A 399 -18.06 14.13 14.92
CA MET A 399 -17.56 15.46 14.56
C MET A 399 -18.55 16.15 13.62
N ARG A 400 -18.68 17.47 13.76
CA ARG A 400 -19.51 18.31 12.90
C ARG A 400 -18.63 19.36 12.24
N LEU A 401 -18.87 19.58 10.96
CA LEU A 401 -18.26 20.70 10.22
C LEU A 401 -19.11 21.96 10.36
N GLU A 402 -18.46 23.10 10.27
CA GLU A 402 -19.16 24.37 10.11
C GLU A 402 -19.90 24.42 8.76
N GLU A 403 -21.11 24.98 8.78
CA GLU A 403 -21.90 25.18 7.57
C GLU A 403 -21.65 26.57 7.00
N THR A 404 -21.38 26.66 5.71
CA THR A 404 -21.21 27.95 5.02
C THR A 404 -22.57 28.63 4.88
N THR A 405 -22.65 29.95 5.19
CA THR A 405 -23.87 30.73 4.97
C THR A 405 -24.14 30.92 3.48
N PRO A 406 -25.39 31.24 3.08
CA PRO A 406 -25.70 31.57 1.70
C PRO A 406 -24.81 32.67 1.14
N GLU A 407 -24.55 33.73 1.95
CA GLU A 407 -23.70 34.87 1.56
C GLU A 407 -22.25 34.43 1.33
N GLN A 408 -21.71 33.52 2.16
CA GLN A 408 -20.37 32.92 1.95
C GLN A 408 -20.31 32.08 0.69
N GLN A 409 -21.37 31.30 0.40
CA GLN A 409 -21.45 30.52 -0.83
C GLN A 409 -21.51 31.40 -2.07
N ASP A 410 -22.32 32.46 -2.05
CA ASP A 410 -22.43 33.43 -3.14
C ASP A 410 -21.12 34.17 -3.36
N TYR A 411 -20.45 34.61 -2.29
CA TYR A 411 -19.13 35.22 -2.38
C TYR A 411 -18.10 34.30 -3.01
N ALA A 412 -18.05 33.02 -2.62
CA ALA A 412 -17.11 32.04 -3.16
C ALA A 412 -17.35 31.72 -4.65
N ARG A 413 -18.57 31.93 -5.15
CA ARG A 413 -18.94 31.70 -6.57
C ARG A 413 -18.87 32.97 -7.40
N SER A 414 -18.75 34.12 -6.77
CA SER A 414 -18.70 35.42 -7.41
C SER A 414 -17.26 35.82 -7.73
N TRP A 415 -17.08 36.48 -8.86
CA TRP A 415 -15.81 37.11 -9.24
C TRP A 415 -15.81 38.62 -8.98
N ARG A 416 -16.93 39.16 -8.48
CA ARG A 416 -17.14 40.59 -8.19
C ARG A 416 -17.03 40.84 -6.70
#